data_f9f968c010631f375e56e9c117652492
#
_entry.id   f9f968c010631f375e56e9c117652492
#
_cell.length_a   1.000
_cell.length_b   1.000
_cell.length_c   1.000
_cell.angle_alpha   90.00
_cell.angle_beta   90.00
_cell.angle_gamma   90.00
#
_symmetry.space_group_name_H-M   'P 1'
#
loop_
_entity.id
_entity.type
_entity.pdbx_description
1 polymer ?
#
loop_
_entity_poly.entity_id
_entity_poly.type
_entity_poly.pdbx_seq_one_letter_code
_entity_poly.pdbx_strand_id
1 'polypeptide(L)'
;GKSTLMKISLGILEVSSGEVHRSKSISVGYMPQKVMIDEVLPLSVRDFLYLRPGINYDDVEEALETVRLSHLAMQPVQSASGGEMQRILLARALLGKPDLLVLDEPVQGIDIMGQQEIYGLIAKVRDETGCGVLMISHDLHLVMASTDQVLCLNRHICCSGTPEFVQDNPEYHAMMGRPMEGVAIYTHHHDAEHEHKHHGHEIEDHHHHD
;
A
#
# COMPACT_ATOMS: atom_id res chain seq x y z
N GLY A 1 -3.38 -16.16 9.60
CA GLY A 1 -4.34 -16.62 8.56
C GLY A 1 -4.46 -15.68 7.37
N LYS A 2 -4.10 -14.37 7.51
CA LYS A 2 -4.25 -13.36 6.44
C LYS A 2 -3.51 -13.74 5.16
N SER A 3 -2.20 -13.97 5.24
CA SER A 3 -1.38 -14.34 4.07
C SER A 3 -1.79 -15.70 3.47
N THR A 4 -2.29 -16.63 4.29
CA THR A 4 -2.83 -17.91 3.81
C THR A 4 -4.08 -17.69 2.97
N LEU A 5 -5.06 -16.92 3.49
CA LEU A 5 -6.29 -16.59 2.77
C LEU A 5 -5.97 -15.91 1.43
N MET A 6 -5.06 -14.93 1.44
CA MET A 6 -4.61 -14.24 0.24
C MET A 6 -3.96 -15.19 -0.77
N LYS A 7 -3.04 -16.06 -0.34
CA LYS A 7 -2.39 -17.03 -1.22
C LYS A 7 -3.38 -18.03 -1.83
N ILE A 8 -4.41 -18.43 -1.08
CA ILE A 8 -5.52 -19.24 -1.60
C ILE A 8 -6.31 -18.45 -2.65
N SER A 9 -6.66 -17.19 -2.37
CA SER A 9 -7.37 -16.32 -3.32
C SER A 9 -6.59 -16.11 -4.61
N LEU A 10 -5.27 -16.05 -4.54
CA LEU A 10 -4.37 -15.94 -5.70
C LEU A 10 -4.13 -17.28 -6.43
N GLY A 11 -4.53 -18.41 -5.84
CA GLY A 11 -4.25 -19.75 -6.38
C GLY A 11 -2.82 -20.23 -6.18
N ILE A 12 -2.09 -19.61 -5.29
CA ILE A 12 -0.74 -20.03 -4.87
C ILE A 12 -0.83 -21.23 -3.94
N LEU A 13 -1.91 -21.31 -3.15
CA LEU A 13 -2.21 -22.44 -2.26
C LEU A 13 -3.56 -23.03 -2.63
N GLU A 14 -3.68 -24.35 -2.49
CA GLU A 14 -4.95 -25.06 -2.65
C GLU A 14 -5.86 -24.83 -1.44
N VAL A 15 -7.17 -24.73 -1.70
CA VAL A 15 -8.19 -24.64 -0.66
C VAL A 15 -8.46 -26.03 -0.08
N SER A 16 -8.52 -26.14 1.26
CA SER A 16 -8.82 -27.40 1.94
C SER A 16 -10.32 -27.78 1.85
N SER A 17 -11.20 -26.77 1.81
CA SER A 17 -12.66 -26.92 1.68
C SER A 17 -13.27 -25.61 1.19
N GLY A 18 -14.46 -25.68 0.58
CA GLY A 18 -15.13 -24.53 -0.02
C GLY A 18 -14.69 -24.27 -1.45
N GLU A 19 -15.01 -23.11 -1.98
CA GLU A 19 -14.77 -22.75 -3.38
C GLU A 19 -14.12 -21.38 -3.48
N VAL A 20 -13.27 -21.19 -4.49
CA VAL A 20 -12.65 -19.90 -4.83
C VAL A 20 -13.01 -19.53 -6.26
N HIS A 21 -13.76 -18.45 -6.42
CA HIS A 21 -14.11 -17.92 -7.73
C HIS A 21 -13.16 -16.79 -8.10
N ARG A 22 -12.44 -16.95 -9.21
CA ARG A 22 -11.50 -15.97 -9.74
C ARG A 22 -11.90 -15.57 -11.15
N SER A 23 -11.94 -14.26 -11.43
CA SER A 23 -12.06 -13.79 -12.80
C SER A 23 -10.78 -14.13 -13.57
N LYS A 24 -10.94 -14.75 -14.76
CA LYS A 24 -9.80 -15.08 -15.63
C LYS A 24 -9.22 -13.88 -16.36
N SER A 25 -9.96 -12.77 -16.38
CA SER A 25 -9.56 -11.54 -17.09
C SER A 25 -8.74 -10.56 -16.25
N ILE A 26 -8.61 -10.79 -14.94
CA ILE A 26 -7.87 -9.90 -14.05
C ILE A 26 -6.41 -10.28 -14.01
N SER A 27 -5.54 -9.34 -14.39
CA SER A 27 -4.09 -9.43 -14.19
C SER A 27 -3.73 -9.05 -12.76
N VAL A 28 -2.89 -9.85 -12.09
CA VAL A 28 -2.52 -9.63 -10.69
C VAL A 28 -1.03 -9.38 -10.56
N GLY A 29 -0.67 -8.29 -9.90
CA GLY A 29 0.66 -8.02 -9.39
C GLY A 29 0.76 -8.42 -7.93
N TYR A 30 1.68 -9.34 -7.59
CA TYR A 30 1.83 -9.81 -6.21
C TYR A 30 3.19 -9.42 -5.63
N MET A 31 3.15 -8.76 -4.50
CA MET A 31 4.31 -8.43 -3.68
C MET A 31 4.28 -9.30 -2.41
N PRO A 32 5.15 -10.31 -2.29
CA PRO A 32 5.23 -11.15 -1.10
C PRO A 32 5.92 -10.42 0.05
N GLN A 33 5.65 -10.83 1.27
CA GLN A 33 6.24 -10.29 2.49
C GLN A 33 7.79 -10.35 2.49
N LYS A 34 8.36 -11.43 1.96
CA LYS A 34 9.81 -11.63 1.84
C LYS A 34 10.12 -12.43 0.60
N VAL A 35 11.25 -12.10 -0.01
CA VAL A 35 11.89 -12.92 -1.05
C VAL A 35 13.27 -13.29 -0.54
N MET A 36 13.59 -14.57 -0.60
CA MET A 36 14.95 -15.04 -0.32
C MET A 36 15.71 -15.09 -1.65
N ILE A 37 16.74 -14.28 -1.74
CA ILE A 37 17.65 -14.26 -2.90
C ILE A 37 18.99 -14.79 -2.38
N ASP A 38 19.49 -15.83 -3.00
CA ASP A 38 20.77 -16.42 -2.64
C ASP A 38 21.88 -15.39 -2.89
N GLU A 39 22.74 -15.16 -1.90
CA GLU A 39 23.83 -14.19 -1.95
C GLU A 39 24.86 -14.52 -3.05
N VAL A 40 24.92 -15.79 -3.47
CA VAL A 40 25.83 -16.26 -4.51
C VAL A 40 25.34 -15.90 -5.93
N LEU A 41 24.04 -15.58 -6.08
CA LEU A 41 23.50 -15.23 -7.39
C LEU A 41 23.93 -13.81 -7.80
N PRO A 42 24.67 -13.62 -8.91
CA PRO A 42 25.08 -12.30 -9.36
C PRO A 42 23.94 -11.59 -10.10
N LEU A 43 22.88 -11.23 -9.36
CA LEU A 43 21.69 -10.55 -9.91
C LEU A 43 21.76 -9.06 -9.61
N SER A 44 21.70 -8.22 -10.66
CA SER A 44 21.40 -6.81 -10.49
C SER A 44 19.91 -6.62 -10.19
N VAL A 45 19.54 -5.43 -9.67
CA VAL A 45 18.12 -5.06 -9.47
C VAL A 45 17.35 -5.20 -10.79
N ARG A 46 17.92 -4.75 -11.90
CA ARG A 46 17.35 -4.88 -13.24
C ARG A 46 17.13 -6.35 -13.63
N ASP A 47 18.14 -7.20 -13.46
CA ASP A 47 18.03 -8.62 -13.80
C ASP A 47 16.96 -9.32 -12.96
N PHE A 48 16.87 -8.98 -11.67
CA PHE A 48 15.83 -9.50 -10.79
C PHE A 48 14.41 -9.17 -11.28
N LEU A 49 14.21 -7.96 -11.80
CA LEU A 49 12.93 -7.56 -12.39
C LEU A 49 12.64 -8.30 -13.70
N TYR A 50 13.67 -8.53 -14.53
CA TYR A 50 13.56 -9.29 -15.78
C TYR A 50 13.23 -10.77 -15.59
N LEU A 51 13.40 -11.34 -14.41
CA LEU A 51 12.97 -12.72 -14.13
C LEU A 51 11.44 -12.92 -14.26
N ARG A 52 10.65 -11.83 -14.40
CA ARG A 52 9.23 -11.95 -14.68
C ARG A 52 9.02 -12.20 -16.19
N PRO A 53 8.34 -13.31 -16.56
CA PRO A 53 8.10 -13.61 -17.97
C PRO A 53 7.26 -12.56 -18.70
N GLY A 54 7.54 -12.32 -19.97
CA GLY A 54 6.74 -11.44 -20.83
C GLY A 54 6.99 -9.95 -20.63
N ILE A 55 8.05 -9.57 -19.90
CA ILE A 55 8.43 -8.19 -19.62
C ILE A 55 9.55 -7.75 -20.59
N ASN A 56 9.46 -6.53 -21.09
CA ASN A 56 10.48 -5.89 -21.93
C ASN A 56 11.35 -4.90 -21.15
N TYR A 57 12.32 -4.29 -21.83
CA TYR A 57 13.27 -3.34 -21.23
C TYR A 57 12.54 -2.09 -20.69
N ASP A 58 11.64 -1.54 -21.48
CA ASP A 58 10.94 -0.29 -21.14
C ASP A 58 10.03 -0.48 -19.92
N ASP A 59 9.39 -1.65 -19.78
CA ASP A 59 8.59 -2.00 -18.60
C ASP A 59 9.42 -1.96 -17.31
N VAL A 60 10.67 -2.44 -17.36
CA VAL A 60 11.55 -2.46 -16.18
C VAL A 60 12.03 -1.05 -15.83
N GLU A 61 12.41 -0.25 -16.83
CA GLU A 61 12.83 1.14 -16.60
C GLU A 61 11.66 1.97 -16.05
N GLU A 62 10.45 1.85 -16.61
CA GLU A 62 9.23 2.51 -16.11
C GLU A 62 8.93 2.12 -14.67
N ALA A 63 9.04 0.82 -14.34
CA ALA A 63 8.82 0.35 -12.98
C ALA A 63 9.87 0.89 -12.00
N LEU A 64 11.15 0.93 -12.38
CA LEU A 64 12.23 1.48 -11.55
C LEU A 64 12.08 3.00 -11.35
N GLU A 65 11.65 3.73 -12.38
CA GLU A 65 11.37 5.16 -12.28
C GLU A 65 10.20 5.41 -11.34
N THR A 66 9.12 4.64 -11.47
CA THR A 66 7.92 4.73 -10.62
C THR A 66 8.30 4.61 -9.14
N VAL A 67 9.17 3.65 -8.78
CA VAL A 67 9.61 3.46 -7.39
C VAL A 67 10.84 4.29 -7.01
N ARG A 68 11.34 5.16 -7.90
CA ARG A 68 12.50 6.05 -7.72
C ARG A 68 13.81 5.29 -7.43
N LEU A 69 14.02 4.16 -8.10
CA LEU A 69 15.20 3.32 -7.94
C LEU A 69 16.01 3.11 -9.22
N SER A 70 15.84 3.93 -10.25
CA SER A 70 16.59 3.84 -11.52
C SER A 70 18.12 3.88 -11.31
N HIS A 71 18.58 4.62 -10.28
CA HIS A 71 20.00 4.70 -9.92
C HIS A 71 20.58 3.40 -9.35
N LEU A 72 19.74 2.47 -8.90
CA LEU A 72 20.16 1.15 -8.38
C LEU A 72 20.07 0.04 -9.42
N ALA A 73 19.61 0.31 -10.63
CA ALA A 73 19.33 -0.71 -11.65
C ALA A 73 20.46 -1.74 -11.85
N MET A 74 21.71 -1.27 -11.82
CA MET A 74 22.91 -2.11 -12.03
C MET A 74 23.57 -2.57 -10.72
N GLN A 75 23.05 -2.20 -9.56
CA GLN A 75 23.58 -2.65 -8.28
C GLN A 75 23.11 -4.09 -7.97
N PRO A 76 23.91 -4.88 -7.24
CA PRO A 76 23.48 -6.19 -6.77
C PRO A 76 22.20 -6.05 -5.91
N VAL A 77 21.18 -6.83 -6.21
CA VAL A 77 19.89 -6.78 -5.50
C VAL A 77 20.04 -7.10 -4.00
N GLN A 78 21.05 -7.90 -3.65
CA GLN A 78 21.37 -8.26 -2.25
C GLN A 78 21.93 -7.07 -1.45
N SER A 79 22.45 -6.04 -2.11
CA SER A 79 23.00 -4.85 -1.46
C SER A 79 21.93 -3.82 -1.10
N ALA A 80 20.69 -4.03 -1.52
CA ALA A 80 19.57 -3.13 -1.24
C ALA A 80 19.25 -3.09 0.27
N SER A 81 19.05 -1.90 0.80
CA SER A 81 18.49 -1.70 2.15
C SER A 81 17.08 -2.27 2.25
N GLY A 82 16.54 -2.43 3.46
CA GLY A 82 15.17 -2.93 3.66
C GLY A 82 14.13 -2.13 2.89
N GLY A 83 14.20 -0.79 2.94
CA GLY A 83 13.27 0.09 2.22
C GLY A 83 13.44 0.01 0.70
N GLU A 84 14.67 -0.07 0.20
CA GLU A 84 14.94 -0.26 -1.23
C GLU A 84 14.44 -1.62 -1.71
N MET A 85 14.64 -2.68 -0.93
CA MET A 85 14.12 -4.02 -1.26
C MET A 85 12.59 -4.02 -1.35
N GLN A 86 11.89 -3.36 -0.43
CA GLN A 86 10.43 -3.26 -0.51
C GLN A 86 9.98 -2.50 -1.77
N ARG A 87 10.68 -1.42 -2.15
CA ARG A 87 10.40 -0.72 -3.41
C ARG A 87 10.74 -1.56 -4.64
N ILE A 88 11.81 -2.36 -4.62
CA ILE A 88 12.13 -3.32 -5.70
C ILE A 88 11.03 -4.37 -5.84
N LEU A 89 10.52 -4.91 -4.73
CA LEU A 89 9.42 -5.87 -4.75
C LEU A 89 8.12 -5.23 -5.25
N LEU A 90 7.86 -3.97 -4.88
CA LEU A 90 6.74 -3.21 -5.42
C LEU A 90 6.89 -2.98 -6.93
N ALA A 91 8.07 -2.54 -7.40
CA ALA A 91 8.35 -2.42 -8.83
C ALA A 91 8.06 -3.72 -9.58
N ARG A 92 8.52 -4.86 -9.03
CA ARG A 92 8.26 -6.17 -9.61
C ARG A 92 6.77 -6.52 -9.67
N ALA A 93 5.99 -6.13 -8.66
CA ALA A 93 4.55 -6.34 -8.66
C ALA A 93 3.83 -5.47 -9.70
N LEU A 94 4.35 -4.26 -9.97
CA LEU A 94 3.81 -3.32 -10.95
C LEU A 94 4.09 -3.71 -12.40
N LEU A 95 5.12 -4.53 -12.66
CA LEU A 95 5.44 -4.99 -14.01
C LEU A 95 4.20 -5.61 -14.69
N GLY A 96 4.00 -5.28 -15.96
CA GLY A 96 2.86 -5.77 -16.74
C GLY A 96 1.54 -5.07 -16.40
N LYS A 97 1.57 -3.94 -15.68
CA LYS A 97 0.42 -3.04 -15.41
C LYS A 97 -0.80 -3.82 -14.90
N PRO A 98 -0.76 -4.35 -13.67
CA PRO A 98 -1.81 -5.21 -13.14
C PRO A 98 -3.12 -4.46 -12.91
N ASP A 99 -4.27 -5.15 -13.07
CA ASP A 99 -5.58 -4.65 -12.68
C ASP A 99 -5.79 -4.68 -11.16
N LEU A 100 -5.10 -5.61 -10.49
CA LEU A 100 -5.13 -5.77 -9.03
C LEU A 100 -3.70 -5.92 -8.48
N LEU A 101 -3.32 -5.02 -7.60
CA LEU A 101 -2.07 -5.06 -6.84
C LEU A 101 -2.31 -5.70 -5.48
N VAL A 102 -1.62 -6.80 -5.18
CA VAL A 102 -1.76 -7.52 -3.92
C VAL A 102 -0.45 -7.44 -3.14
N LEU A 103 -0.51 -6.86 -1.95
CA LEU A 103 0.64 -6.50 -1.12
C LEU A 103 0.58 -7.23 0.23
N ASP A 104 1.59 -8.06 0.52
CA ASP A 104 1.70 -8.78 1.80
C ASP A 104 2.73 -8.10 2.70
N GLU A 105 2.26 -7.29 3.67
CA GLU A 105 3.08 -6.55 4.63
C GLU A 105 4.14 -5.63 3.95
N PRO A 106 3.73 -4.73 3.05
CA PRO A 106 4.65 -3.99 2.17
C PRO A 106 5.64 -3.07 2.88
N VAL A 107 5.41 -2.74 4.14
CA VAL A 107 6.24 -1.83 4.94
C VAL A 107 6.92 -2.52 6.12
N GLN A 108 6.93 -3.85 6.17
CA GLN A 108 7.53 -4.57 7.29
C GLN A 108 9.04 -4.33 7.38
N GLY A 109 9.50 -3.96 8.57
CA GLY A 109 10.93 -3.75 8.84
C GLY A 109 11.51 -2.45 8.31
N ILE A 110 10.65 -1.49 7.98
CA ILE A 110 11.03 -0.14 7.54
C ILE A 110 10.70 0.86 8.65
N ASP A 111 11.48 1.92 8.75
CA ASP A 111 11.20 3.04 9.64
C ASP A 111 9.96 3.84 9.23
N ILE A 112 9.45 4.67 10.13
CA ILE A 112 8.19 5.42 9.95
C ILE A 112 8.23 6.29 8.68
N MET A 113 9.35 6.93 8.38
CA MET A 113 9.48 7.79 7.20
C MET A 113 9.40 6.96 5.91
N GLY A 114 10.14 5.86 5.84
CA GLY A 114 10.09 4.94 4.71
C GLY A 114 8.72 4.28 4.51
N GLN A 115 8.00 4.00 5.60
CA GLN A 115 6.61 3.50 5.52
C GLN A 115 5.70 4.50 4.84
N GLN A 116 5.75 5.79 5.25
CA GLN A 116 4.96 6.86 4.64
C GLN A 116 5.27 7.02 3.14
N GLU A 117 6.55 6.91 2.76
CA GLU A 117 6.95 6.97 1.36
C GLU A 117 6.36 5.83 0.53
N ILE A 118 6.37 4.60 1.04
CA ILE A 118 5.81 3.43 0.34
C ILE A 118 4.29 3.54 0.22
N TYR A 119 3.58 3.94 1.28
CA TYR A 119 2.13 4.17 1.20
C TYR A 119 1.78 5.29 0.22
N GLY A 120 2.52 6.40 0.24
CA GLY A 120 2.36 7.48 -0.73
C GLY A 120 2.57 7.00 -2.18
N LEU A 121 3.55 6.12 -2.39
CA LEU A 121 3.82 5.53 -3.69
C LEU A 121 2.69 4.58 -4.14
N ILE A 122 2.17 3.74 -3.25
CA ILE A 122 1.04 2.85 -3.54
C ILE A 122 -0.21 3.66 -3.89
N ALA A 123 -0.52 4.71 -3.12
CA ALA A 123 -1.64 5.60 -3.41
C ALA A 123 -1.49 6.28 -4.78
N LYS A 124 -0.30 6.83 -5.07
CA LYS A 124 -0.01 7.44 -6.37
C LYS A 124 -0.24 6.45 -7.52
N VAL A 125 0.30 5.23 -7.41
CA VAL A 125 0.12 4.19 -8.44
C VAL A 125 -1.35 3.87 -8.64
N ARG A 126 -2.11 3.67 -7.56
CA ARG A 126 -3.56 3.43 -7.62
C ARG A 126 -4.28 4.54 -8.38
N ASP A 127 -4.00 5.78 -8.05
CA ASP A 127 -4.67 6.96 -8.63
C ASP A 127 -4.30 7.16 -10.11
N GLU A 128 -3.06 6.89 -10.49
CA GLU A 128 -2.59 7.04 -11.88
C GLU A 128 -3.03 5.89 -12.80
N THR A 129 -3.12 4.66 -12.28
CA THR A 129 -3.42 3.47 -13.09
C THR A 129 -4.87 3.00 -12.96
N GLY A 130 -5.58 3.41 -11.89
CA GLY A 130 -6.91 2.90 -11.57
C GLY A 130 -6.92 1.45 -11.11
N CYS A 131 -5.77 0.84 -10.78
CA CYS A 131 -5.70 -0.53 -10.30
C CYS A 131 -6.33 -0.68 -8.91
N GLY A 132 -6.99 -1.81 -8.65
CA GLY A 132 -7.40 -2.18 -7.29
C GLY A 132 -6.18 -2.49 -6.44
N VAL A 133 -6.23 -2.19 -5.13
CA VAL A 133 -5.17 -2.55 -4.18
C VAL A 133 -5.74 -3.39 -3.06
N LEU A 134 -5.22 -4.59 -2.89
CA LEU A 134 -5.48 -5.47 -1.74
C LEU A 134 -4.21 -5.57 -0.89
N MET A 135 -4.27 -5.09 0.34
CA MET A 135 -3.12 -5.05 1.21
C MET A 135 -3.36 -5.82 2.51
N ILE A 136 -2.37 -6.61 2.92
CA ILE A 136 -2.28 -7.16 4.28
C ILE A 136 -1.35 -6.28 5.08
N SER A 137 -1.81 -5.83 6.24
CA SER A 137 -0.99 -5.11 7.20
C SER A 137 -1.41 -5.45 8.63
N HIS A 138 -0.49 -5.24 9.56
CA HIS A 138 -0.76 -5.24 10.99
C HIS A 138 -0.71 -3.81 11.56
N ASP A 139 -0.35 -2.82 10.76
CA ASP A 139 -0.37 -1.41 11.15
C ASP A 139 -1.76 -0.82 10.90
N LEU A 140 -2.55 -0.78 11.95
CA LEU A 140 -3.94 -0.35 11.89
C LEU A 140 -4.10 1.14 11.63
N HIS A 141 -3.19 1.98 12.15
CA HIS A 141 -3.29 3.43 11.95
C HIS A 141 -3.17 3.78 10.47
N LEU A 142 -2.20 3.18 9.80
CA LEU A 142 -1.97 3.41 8.39
C LEU A 142 -3.08 2.77 7.53
N VAL A 143 -3.56 1.58 7.91
CA VAL A 143 -4.69 0.94 7.21
C VAL A 143 -5.93 1.81 7.29
N MET A 144 -6.30 2.28 8.49
CA MET A 144 -7.50 3.11 8.67
C MET A 144 -7.43 4.47 7.96
N ALA A 145 -6.23 5.03 7.81
CA ALA A 145 -6.02 6.31 7.13
C ALA A 145 -5.96 6.21 5.59
N SER A 146 -5.72 5.03 5.03
CA SER A 146 -5.31 4.88 3.62
C SER A 146 -6.18 3.92 2.80
N THR A 147 -7.25 3.36 3.39
CA THR A 147 -8.06 2.32 2.72
C THR A 147 -9.52 2.69 2.65
N ASP A 148 -10.20 2.26 1.58
CA ASP A 148 -11.64 2.45 1.39
C ASP A 148 -12.45 1.38 2.13
N GLN A 149 -11.88 0.18 2.27
CA GLN A 149 -12.52 -0.97 2.91
C GLN A 149 -11.51 -1.73 3.77
N VAL A 150 -11.96 -2.18 4.93
CA VAL A 150 -11.18 -2.99 5.88
C VAL A 150 -11.87 -4.32 6.12
N LEU A 151 -11.09 -5.39 6.14
CA LEU A 151 -11.52 -6.72 6.50
C LEU A 151 -10.71 -7.21 7.70
N CYS A 152 -11.34 -7.40 8.84
CA CYS A 152 -10.72 -7.91 10.06
C CYS A 152 -10.76 -9.43 10.08
N LEU A 153 -9.60 -10.06 10.18
CA LEU A 153 -9.48 -11.51 10.19
C LEU A 153 -8.79 -12.01 11.46
N ASN A 154 -9.54 -12.79 12.26
CA ASN A 154 -9.03 -13.53 13.41
C ASN A 154 -9.55 -14.97 13.37
N ARG A 155 -8.96 -15.86 12.55
CA ARG A 155 -9.42 -17.21 12.19
C ARG A 155 -10.75 -17.23 11.44
N HIS A 156 -11.62 -16.29 11.64
CA HIS A 156 -12.85 -15.98 10.91
C HIS A 156 -12.88 -14.49 10.59
N ILE A 157 -13.80 -14.07 9.71
CA ILE A 157 -14.03 -12.66 9.44
C ILE A 157 -14.81 -12.10 10.63
N CYS A 158 -14.16 -11.25 11.44
CA CYS A 158 -14.77 -10.62 12.62
C CYS A 158 -15.64 -9.43 12.20
N CYS A 159 -15.12 -8.56 11.35
CA CYS A 159 -15.81 -7.38 10.85
C CYS A 159 -15.29 -6.99 9.47
N SER A 160 -16.11 -6.27 8.72
CA SER A 160 -15.72 -5.68 7.43
C SER A 160 -16.56 -4.44 7.16
N GLY A 161 -15.96 -3.47 6.47
CA GLY A 161 -16.64 -2.20 6.13
C GLY A 161 -15.65 -1.07 5.91
N THR A 162 -16.17 0.16 5.88
CA THR A 162 -15.30 1.34 5.88
C THR A 162 -14.47 1.44 7.17
N PRO A 163 -13.35 2.14 7.18
CA PRO A 163 -12.54 2.34 8.39
C PRO A 163 -13.37 2.82 9.60
N GLU A 164 -14.26 3.79 9.39
CA GLU A 164 -15.13 4.35 10.44
C GLU A 164 -16.06 3.27 11.03
N PHE A 165 -16.73 2.50 10.15
CA PHE A 165 -17.61 1.42 10.59
C PHE A 165 -16.88 0.34 11.39
N VAL A 166 -15.65 0.00 10.96
CA VAL A 166 -14.83 -1.01 11.64
C VAL A 166 -14.33 -0.53 12.99
N GLN A 167 -13.97 0.76 13.12
CA GLN A 167 -13.52 1.36 14.38
C GLN A 167 -14.57 1.29 15.48
N ASP A 168 -15.85 1.44 15.12
CA ASP A 168 -16.96 1.40 16.08
C ASP A 168 -17.45 -0.03 16.38
N ASN A 169 -16.88 -1.05 15.70
CA ASN A 169 -17.34 -2.42 15.83
C ASN A 169 -16.82 -3.08 17.13
N PRO A 170 -17.71 -3.66 17.98
CA PRO A 170 -17.30 -4.33 19.21
C PRO A 170 -16.31 -5.50 19.03
N GLU A 171 -16.42 -6.26 17.94
CA GLU A 171 -15.51 -7.37 17.63
C GLU A 171 -14.11 -6.87 17.27
N TYR A 172 -14.00 -5.70 16.63
CA TYR A 172 -12.71 -5.03 16.42
C TYR A 172 -12.04 -4.67 17.74
N HIS A 173 -12.77 -4.05 18.67
CA HIS A 173 -12.26 -3.71 20.00
C HIS A 173 -11.87 -4.96 20.80
N ALA A 174 -12.65 -6.03 20.72
CA ALA A 174 -12.33 -7.31 21.38
C ALA A 174 -11.04 -7.94 20.82
N MET A 175 -10.82 -7.85 19.51
CA MET A 175 -9.62 -8.34 18.84
C MET A 175 -8.36 -7.54 19.24
N MET A 176 -8.51 -6.23 19.47
CA MET A 176 -7.40 -5.32 19.80
C MET A 176 -7.00 -5.31 21.27
N GLY A 177 -7.80 -5.89 22.15
CA GLY A 177 -7.49 -6.00 23.58
C GLY A 177 -7.33 -4.64 24.28
N ARG A 178 -8.40 -3.99 24.65
CA ARG A 178 -8.60 -2.65 25.22
C ARG A 178 -8.53 -1.49 24.22
N PRO A 179 -9.50 -0.54 24.30
CA PRO A 179 -9.41 0.71 23.55
C PRO A 179 -8.13 1.44 24.00
N MET A 180 -7.29 1.84 23.06
CA MET A 180 -6.25 2.83 23.31
C MET A 180 -6.94 4.17 23.53
N GLU A 181 -7.25 4.51 24.78
CA GLU A 181 -7.65 5.87 25.15
C GLU A 181 -6.49 6.80 24.77
N GLY A 182 -6.72 7.68 23.82
CA GLY A 182 -5.78 8.75 23.48
C GLY A 182 -5.15 8.72 22.07
N VAL A 183 -5.60 7.89 21.15
CA VAL A 183 -5.13 7.95 19.76
C VAL A 183 -6.02 8.91 18.97
N ALA A 184 -5.49 10.10 18.64
CA ALA A 184 -6.12 11.02 17.71
C ALA A 184 -6.08 10.43 16.30
N ILE A 185 -7.25 10.11 15.77
CA ILE A 185 -7.42 9.65 14.40
C ILE A 185 -7.47 10.87 13.49
N TYR A 186 -6.51 11.00 12.59
CA TYR A 186 -6.55 12.02 11.55
C TYR A 186 -7.44 11.53 10.41
N THR A 187 -8.65 12.04 10.33
CA THR A 187 -9.51 11.87 9.15
C THR A 187 -9.18 12.98 8.15
N HIS A 188 -8.61 12.61 7.01
CA HIS A 188 -8.51 13.53 5.88
C HIS A 188 -9.87 13.60 5.19
N HIS A 189 -10.63 14.66 5.46
CA HIS A 189 -11.78 15.02 4.64
C HIS A 189 -11.24 15.72 3.38
N HIS A 190 -11.42 15.11 2.23
CA HIS A 190 -11.30 15.79 0.94
C HIS A 190 -12.58 16.56 0.68
N ASP A 191 -12.74 17.72 1.34
CA ASP A 191 -13.75 18.68 0.94
C ASP A 191 -13.21 19.46 -0.27
N ALA A 192 -13.67 19.04 -1.44
CA ALA A 192 -13.59 19.83 -2.65
C ALA A 192 -14.74 20.85 -2.62
N GLU A 193 -14.48 22.04 -2.07
CA GLU A 193 -15.22 23.27 -2.41
C GLU A 193 -14.53 24.47 -1.76
N HIS A 194 -13.63 25.12 -2.51
CA HIS A 194 -13.16 26.46 -2.16
C HIS A 194 -14.08 27.50 -2.80
N GLU A 195 -15.11 27.93 -2.10
CA GLU A 195 -15.76 29.21 -2.36
C GLU A 195 -14.90 30.35 -1.79
N HIS A 196 -14.28 31.10 -2.69
CA HIS A 196 -13.64 32.38 -2.36
C HIS A 196 -14.71 33.43 -2.05
N LYS A 197 -14.97 33.71 -0.77
CA LYS A 197 -15.65 34.94 -0.35
C LYS A 197 -14.60 36.02 -0.06
N HIS A 198 -14.55 37.02 -0.96
CA HIS A 198 -13.88 38.28 -0.69
C HIS A 198 -14.60 39.03 0.42
N HIS A 199 -13.98 39.17 1.58
CA HIS A 199 -14.35 40.17 2.55
C HIS A 199 -13.41 41.37 2.41
N GLY A 200 -13.96 42.48 1.87
CA GLY A 200 -13.31 43.77 1.90
C GLY A 200 -13.20 44.29 3.32
N HIS A 201 -11.98 44.62 3.71
CA HIS A 201 -11.75 45.41 4.94
C HIS A 201 -11.81 46.87 4.58
N GLU A 202 -12.84 47.58 5.09
CA GLU A 202 -12.89 49.05 5.20
C GLU A 202 -11.90 49.47 6.29
N ILE A 203 -11.03 50.41 5.91
CA ILE A 203 -10.09 51.05 6.85
C ILE A 203 -10.82 52.28 7.37
N GLU A 204 -11.19 52.30 8.65
CA GLU A 204 -11.60 53.51 9.33
C GLU A 204 -10.38 54.23 9.95
N ASP A 205 -10.15 55.44 9.44
CA ASP A 205 -9.24 56.43 10.00
C ASP A 205 -9.79 56.99 11.32
N HIS A 206 -9.10 56.82 12.41
CA HIS A 206 -9.30 57.61 13.62
C HIS A 206 -8.09 58.49 13.89
N HIS A 207 -8.25 59.77 13.53
CA HIS A 207 -7.50 60.86 14.10
C HIS A 207 -7.85 61.02 15.57
N HIS A 208 -6.89 61.11 16.47
CA HIS A 208 -7.04 61.85 17.74
C HIS A 208 -5.77 62.67 17.99
N HIS A 209 -6.11 63.99 18.16
CA HIS A 209 -5.24 65.00 18.77
C HIS A 209 -4.99 64.67 20.26
N ASP A 210 -3.83 64.89 20.73
CA ASP A 210 -3.26 65.84 21.71
C ASP A 210 -1.84 65.38 22.03
#